data_dea90ee7f0d4462c27c1057af8a6b8f5
#
_entry.id   dea90ee7f0d4462c27c1057af8a6b8f5
#
_cell.length_a   1.000
_cell.length_b   1.000
_cell.length_c   1.000
_cell.angle_alpha   90.00
_cell.angle_beta   90.00
_cell.angle_gamma   90.00
#
_symmetry.space_group_name_H-M   'P 1'
#
loop_
_entity.id
_entity.type
_entity.pdbx_description
1 polymer ?
#
loop_
_entity_poly.entity_id
_entity_poly.type
_entity_poly.pdbx_seq_one_letter_code
_entity_poly.pdbx_strand_id
1 'polypeptide(L)'
;MSTHQVRGAEAGQPQPVTRTGKAVASNGTPEKVMQHKSTEGNHGIFDYFPHLPPYSDPTNYWALIYATALLMRIDRPAGFYAFYIPYLIGPMYSARVASSAPGPVELLSLAVILFPFNIVLRGAACTWNDTVDQDFDRRVARCRHRPVARGAVSTSAAHLFTAFQLAVLCAFMALCFPLACAPHMLVIVLLFGIYALMKRVTYYPQVVLGIPFAWTVFFCVAALGKEPFLFSISTVLFPGSAVEDQQGARADATAQGKATLALFGANILWTVTYDTIYAHQDVADDAQAGVKSMALRFRHSTKALASILTMAQVGLLALCGMYAGFGTLYFIGTVGGVAVAMAYYIYDVNMDLPESCGTWFHDQFWIGLVCKICCKFYIVGLLG
;
A
#
# COMPACT_ATOMS: atom_id res chain seq x y z
N MET A 1 21.23 -74.78 -21.36
CA MET A 1 20.27 -75.55 -20.60
C MET A 1 19.04 -74.73 -20.41
N SER A 2 17.98 -75.22 -21.10
CA SER A 2 16.54 -75.09 -20.92
C SER A 2 15.96 -73.72 -20.89
N THR A 3 15.47 -73.20 -21.96
CA THR A 3 14.14 -73.30 -22.65
C THR A 3 12.94 -73.41 -21.71
N HIS A 4 12.09 -72.39 -21.69
CA HIS A 4 10.66 -72.57 -21.82
C HIS A 4 9.99 -71.31 -22.41
N GLN A 5 9.46 -71.50 -23.60
CA GLN A 5 8.46 -70.65 -24.29
C GLN A 5 7.07 -71.03 -23.74
N VAL A 6 6.18 -70.06 -23.53
CA VAL A 6 4.73 -70.22 -23.64
C VAL A 6 4.11 -68.91 -24.18
N ARG A 7 3.71 -69.00 -25.39
CA ARG A 7 2.48 -68.65 -26.12
C ARG A 7 1.49 -67.73 -25.40
N GLY A 8 1.14 -66.68 -25.97
CA GLY A 8 0.08 -65.94 -26.58
C GLY A 8 -1.38 -66.33 -26.24
N ALA A 9 -2.17 -65.32 -25.97
CA ALA A 9 -3.63 -65.33 -26.15
C ALA A 9 -4.11 -63.93 -26.51
N GLU A 10 -4.66 -63.83 -27.71
CA GLU A 10 -5.52 -62.72 -28.18
C GLU A 10 -6.87 -62.82 -27.49
N ALA A 11 -7.47 -61.69 -27.12
CA ALA A 11 -8.89 -61.53 -26.92
C ALA A 11 -9.11 -59.99 -26.85
N GLY A 12 -9.80 -59.29 -27.76
CA GLY A 12 -11.18 -59.53 -28.06
C GLY A 12 -11.88 -58.21 -27.69
N GLN A 13 -12.07 -57.30 -28.67
CA GLN A 13 -12.91 -56.06 -28.48
C GLN A 13 -14.36 -56.44 -28.19
N PRO A 14 -15.09 -55.77 -27.29
CA PRO A 14 -16.55 -55.84 -27.25
C PRO A 14 -17.18 -54.66 -28.05
N GLN A 15 -18.18 -55.04 -28.86
CA GLN A 15 -19.06 -54.19 -29.64
C GLN A 15 -20.09 -53.45 -28.79
N PRO A 16 -20.74 -52.36 -29.30
CA PRO A 16 -21.70 -51.58 -28.56
C PRO A 16 -23.09 -52.26 -28.49
N VAL A 17 -23.66 -52.35 -27.30
CA VAL A 17 -25.04 -52.80 -27.11
C VAL A 17 -25.97 -51.59 -27.12
N THR A 18 -26.81 -51.52 -28.15
CA THR A 18 -27.99 -50.67 -28.20
C THR A 18 -29.04 -51.17 -27.23
N ARG A 19 -29.47 -50.39 -26.30
CA ARG A 19 -30.65 -50.64 -25.50
C ARG A 19 -31.60 -49.42 -25.52
N THR A 20 -32.65 -49.56 -26.28
CA THR A 20 -33.88 -48.76 -26.25
C THR A 20 -34.58 -48.98 -24.90
N GLY A 21 -34.86 -47.90 -24.16
CA GLY A 21 -35.61 -47.97 -22.91
C GLY A 21 -36.20 -46.61 -22.50
N LYS A 22 -37.46 -46.45 -22.77
CA LYS A 22 -38.52 -45.55 -22.27
C LYS A 22 -38.09 -44.42 -21.29
N ALA A 23 -38.44 -43.20 -21.74
CA ALA A 23 -38.49 -41.99 -20.91
C ALA A 23 -39.47 -42.20 -19.74
N VAL A 24 -38.95 -41.98 -18.52
CA VAL A 24 -39.73 -41.71 -17.34
C VAL A 24 -39.48 -40.23 -16.98
N ALA A 25 -40.53 -39.42 -17.08
CA ALA A 25 -40.51 -38.04 -16.66
C ALA A 25 -40.40 -37.99 -15.14
N SER A 26 -39.27 -37.54 -14.60
CA SER A 26 -39.15 -37.13 -13.21
C SER A 26 -39.14 -35.60 -13.17
N ASN A 27 -40.19 -35.03 -12.52
CA ASN A 27 -40.28 -33.63 -12.14
C ASN A 27 -39.11 -33.27 -11.23
N GLY A 28 -38.03 -32.76 -11.79
CA GLY A 28 -36.95 -32.12 -11.08
C GLY A 28 -37.19 -30.61 -11.09
N THR A 29 -37.53 -30.07 -9.92
CA THR A 29 -37.51 -28.64 -9.63
C THR A 29 -36.20 -28.01 -10.15
N PRO A 30 -36.24 -26.85 -10.84
CA PRO A 30 -34.99 -26.20 -11.27
C PRO A 30 -34.22 -25.79 -10.01
N GLU A 31 -33.03 -26.38 -9.88
CA GLU A 31 -32.01 -25.91 -8.96
C GLU A 31 -31.78 -24.40 -9.21
N LYS A 32 -32.23 -23.59 -8.25
CA LYS A 32 -31.89 -22.16 -8.22
C LYS A 32 -30.37 -22.09 -8.16
N VAL A 33 -29.74 -21.82 -9.29
CA VAL A 33 -28.41 -21.24 -9.31
C VAL A 33 -28.51 -20.01 -8.40
N MET A 34 -27.95 -20.12 -7.20
CA MET A 34 -27.73 -18.97 -6.33
C MET A 34 -26.83 -18.00 -7.08
N GLN A 35 -27.44 -17.05 -7.75
CA GLN A 35 -26.77 -15.81 -8.08
C GLN A 35 -26.39 -15.21 -6.71
N HIS A 36 -25.12 -15.34 -6.36
CA HIS A 36 -24.53 -14.55 -5.30
C HIS A 36 -24.81 -13.09 -5.66
N LYS A 37 -25.81 -12.50 -5.01
CA LYS A 37 -25.94 -11.06 -4.89
C LYS A 37 -24.62 -10.60 -4.29
N SER A 38 -23.80 -9.94 -5.09
CA SER A 38 -22.69 -9.14 -4.60
C SER A 38 -23.31 -8.09 -3.67
N THR A 39 -23.18 -8.32 -2.38
CA THR A 39 -23.58 -7.39 -1.34
C THR A 39 -22.78 -6.11 -1.50
N GLU A 40 -23.45 -5.00 -1.33
CA GLU A 40 -23.00 -3.62 -1.39
C GLU A 40 -21.84 -3.38 -0.44
N GLY A 41 -20.62 -3.64 -0.89
CA GLY A 41 -19.37 -3.37 -0.17
C GLY A 41 -18.39 -2.66 -1.07
N ASN A 42 -18.27 -1.34 -0.91
CA ASN A 42 -17.24 -0.50 -1.55
C ASN A 42 -17.45 -0.22 -3.04
N HIS A 43 -18.64 0.28 -3.41
CA HIS A 43 -18.87 0.88 -4.72
C HIS A 43 -18.00 2.14 -4.86
N GLY A 44 -17.07 2.15 -5.82
CA GLY A 44 -16.36 3.36 -6.22
C GLY A 44 -17.35 4.40 -6.77
N ILE A 45 -17.00 5.69 -6.68
CA ILE A 45 -17.82 6.81 -7.20
C ILE A 45 -18.30 6.55 -8.63
N PHE A 46 -17.56 5.75 -9.41
CA PHE A 46 -17.84 5.45 -10.82
C PHE A 46 -18.71 4.20 -11.05
N ASP A 47 -19.02 3.39 -10.03
CA ASP A 47 -19.99 2.30 -10.15
C ASP A 47 -21.42 2.83 -10.37
N TYR A 48 -21.65 4.14 -10.07
CA TYR A 48 -22.89 4.86 -10.38
C TYR A 48 -23.03 5.26 -11.85
N PHE A 49 -22.01 5.02 -12.70
CA PHE A 49 -22.04 5.34 -14.12
C PHE A 49 -21.85 4.08 -15.00
N PRO A 50 -22.76 3.10 -14.92
CA PRO A 50 -22.63 1.84 -15.69
C PRO A 50 -22.80 2.02 -17.20
N HIS A 51 -23.20 3.19 -17.66
CA HIS A 51 -23.56 3.48 -19.06
C HIS A 51 -22.46 4.17 -19.87
N LEU A 52 -21.25 4.34 -19.31
CA LEU A 52 -20.15 4.86 -20.13
C LEU A 52 -19.74 3.81 -21.16
N PRO A 53 -19.67 4.17 -22.43
CA PRO A 53 -19.39 3.20 -23.51
C PRO A 53 -18.03 2.52 -23.30
N PRO A 54 -17.89 1.26 -23.73
CA PRO A 54 -16.60 0.61 -23.70
C PRO A 54 -15.60 1.43 -24.51
N TYR A 55 -14.33 1.48 -24.07
CA TYR A 55 -13.22 2.25 -24.65
C TYR A 55 -12.90 1.87 -26.12
N SER A 56 -13.81 1.31 -26.88
CA SER A 56 -13.61 0.93 -28.28
C SER A 56 -13.55 2.11 -29.26
N ASP A 57 -13.92 3.32 -28.81
CA ASP A 57 -13.87 4.53 -29.63
C ASP A 57 -12.77 5.49 -29.12
N PRO A 58 -11.61 5.58 -29.80
CA PRO A 58 -10.52 6.48 -29.41
C PRO A 58 -10.88 7.97 -29.57
N THR A 59 -12.02 8.30 -30.19
CA THR A 59 -12.51 9.68 -30.31
C THR A 59 -13.38 10.10 -29.12
N ASN A 60 -13.72 9.17 -28.23
CA ASN A 60 -14.53 9.46 -27.06
C ASN A 60 -13.67 9.96 -25.89
N TYR A 61 -13.50 11.28 -25.77
CA TYR A 61 -12.75 11.92 -24.70
C TYR A 61 -13.22 11.53 -23.28
N TRP A 62 -14.50 11.30 -23.09
CA TRP A 62 -15.04 10.88 -21.80
C TRP A 62 -14.60 9.47 -21.41
N ALA A 63 -14.56 8.58 -22.37
CA ALA A 63 -14.04 7.23 -22.14
C ALA A 63 -12.54 7.24 -21.77
N LEU A 64 -11.76 8.13 -22.40
CA LEU A 64 -10.34 8.32 -22.06
C LEU A 64 -10.17 8.90 -20.65
N ILE A 65 -10.89 9.96 -20.30
CA ILE A 65 -10.86 10.56 -18.97
C ILE A 65 -11.24 9.53 -17.91
N TYR A 66 -12.29 8.76 -18.16
CA TYR A 66 -12.72 7.70 -17.25
C TYR A 66 -11.66 6.61 -17.08
N ALA A 67 -11.07 6.13 -18.16
CA ALA A 67 -10.02 5.11 -18.13
C ALA A 67 -8.78 5.61 -17.37
N THR A 68 -8.37 6.86 -17.57
CA THR A 68 -7.24 7.47 -16.85
C THR A 68 -7.56 7.64 -15.36
N ALA A 69 -8.77 8.04 -15.00
CA ALA A 69 -9.22 8.14 -13.61
C ALA A 69 -9.19 6.77 -12.90
N LEU A 70 -9.60 5.70 -13.59
CA LEU A 70 -9.51 4.32 -13.08
C LEU A 70 -8.07 3.84 -12.94
N LEU A 71 -7.17 4.17 -13.87
CA LEU A 71 -5.74 3.84 -13.76
C LEU A 71 -5.12 4.54 -12.55
N MET A 72 -5.47 5.78 -12.29
CA MET A 72 -5.04 6.54 -11.10
C MET A 72 -5.76 6.11 -9.82
N ARG A 73 -6.78 5.24 -9.94
CA ARG A 73 -7.63 4.77 -8.83
C ARG A 73 -8.26 5.89 -8.02
N ILE A 74 -8.72 6.94 -8.70
CA ILE A 74 -9.42 8.08 -8.08
C ILE A 74 -10.73 7.62 -7.43
N ASP A 75 -11.35 6.56 -7.99
CA ASP A 75 -12.53 5.87 -7.47
C ASP A 75 -12.34 5.22 -6.09
N ARG A 76 -11.09 5.06 -5.61
CA ARG A 76 -10.77 4.33 -4.38
C ARG A 76 -10.02 5.20 -3.38
N PRO A 77 -10.73 6.06 -2.62
CA PRO A 77 -10.11 7.08 -1.76
C PRO A 77 -9.25 6.49 -0.63
N ALA A 78 -9.60 5.30 -0.10
CA ALA A 78 -8.81 4.67 0.97
C ALA A 78 -7.34 4.51 0.59
N GLY A 79 -7.03 4.05 -0.64
CA GLY A 79 -5.66 3.95 -1.10
C GLY A 79 -4.97 5.32 -1.26
N PHE A 80 -5.71 6.42 -1.46
CA PHE A 80 -5.12 7.76 -1.44
C PHE A 80 -4.64 8.14 -0.04
N TYR A 81 -5.38 7.79 1.00
CA TYR A 81 -4.96 8.04 2.37
C TYR A 81 -3.67 7.30 2.73
N ALA A 82 -3.47 6.08 2.21
CA ALA A 82 -2.22 5.35 2.38
C ALA A 82 -0.99 6.14 1.88
N PHE A 83 -1.13 6.84 0.75
CA PHE A 83 -0.09 7.70 0.20
C PHE A 83 0.03 9.02 0.96
N TYR A 84 -1.08 9.68 1.25
CA TYR A 84 -1.09 11.07 1.72
C TYR A 84 -0.80 11.21 3.23
N ILE A 85 -1.26 10.27 4.08
CA ILE A 85 -1.06 10.36 5.54
C ILE A 85 0.42 10.37 5.93
N PRO A 86 1.32 9.53 5.38
CA PRO A 86 2.76 9.64 5.67
C PRO A 86 3.34 11.02 5.33
N TYR A 87 2.89 11.65 4.25
CA TYR A 87 3.26 13.03 3.89
C TYR A 87 2.63 14.10 4.79
N LEU A 88 1.68 13.77 5.63
CA LEU A 88 1.15 14.67 6.66
C LEU A 88 1.85 14.46 8.02
N ILE A 89 2.25 13.22 8.32
CA ILE A 89 3.03 12.90 9.53
C ILE A 89 4.44 13.50 9.43
N GLY A 90 5.08 13.40 8.28
CA GLY A 90 6.45 13.88 8.05
C GLY A 90 6.64 15.36 8.40
N PRO A 91 5.86 16.32 7.88
CA PRO A 91 5.98 17.73 8.24
C PRO A 91 5.73 18.02 9.72
N MET A 92 4.77 17.34 10.35
CA MET A 92 4.49 17.49 11.79
C MET A 92 5.66 17.04 12.64
N TYR A 93 6.26 15.90 12.30
CA TYR A 93 7.49 15.41 12.92
C TYR A 93 8.65 16.39 12.70
N SER A 94 8.86 16.82 11.45
CA SER A 94 9.93 17.75 11.07
C SER A 94 9.83 19.08 11.81
N ALA A 95 8.61 19.59 12.01
CA ALA A 95 8.35 20.81 12.78
C ALA A 95 8.83 20.70 14.24
N ARG A 96 8.76 19.50 14.82
CA ARG A 96 9.18 19.27 16.20
C ARG A 96 10.70 19.16 16.35
N VAL A 97 11.36 18.46 15.41
CA VAL A 97 12.80 18.21 15.50
C VAL A 97 13.64 19.32 14.87
N ALA A 98 13.03 20.28 14.21
CA ALA A 98 13.71 21.39 13.59
C ALA A 98 14.27 22.38 14.63
N SER A 99 15.48 22.88 14.42
CA SER A 99 16.08 23.95 15.23
C SER A 99 15.30 25.28 15.14
N SER A 100 14.61 25.52 14.03
CA SER A 100 13.62 26.59 13.83
C SER A 100 12.31 25.94 13.38
N ALA A 101 11.31 25.98 14.22
CA ALA A 101 9.99 25.40 13.92
C ALA A 101 9.35 26.15 12.73
N PRO A 102 8.87 25.45 11.68
CA PRO A 102 8.11 26.08 10.60
C PRO A 102 6.78 26.63 11.13
N GLY A 103 6.36 27.78 10.58
CA GLY A 103 5.10 28.41 10.96
C GLY A 103 3.87 27.58 10.53
N PRO A 104 2.70 27.80 11.16
CA PRO A 104 1.47 27.07 10.79
C PRO A 104 1.07 27.25 9.31
N VAL A 105 1.33 28.43 8.74
CA VAL A 105 1.05 28.75 7.33
C VAL A 105 1.97 27.93 6.41
N GLU A 106 3.23 27.78 6.76
CA GLU A 106 4.20 27.00 6.01
C GLU A 106 3.81 25.51 5.99
N LEU A 107 3.42 24.95 7.14
CA LEU A 107 2.96 23.58 7.26
C LEU A 107 1.65 23.33 6.47
N LEU A 108 0.71 24.28 6.53
CA LEU A 108 -0.53 24.20 5.78
C LEU A 108 -0.28 24.30 4.28
N SER A 109 0.57 25.22 3.84
CA SER A 109 0.95 25.38 2.43
C SER A 109 1.59 24.10 1.89
N LEU A 110 2.51 23.50 2.66
CA LEU A 110 3.13 22.23 2.29
C LEU A 110 2.08 21.10 2.18
N ALA A 111 1.15 21.00 3.15
CA ALA A 111 0.09 20.00 3.11
C ALA A 111 -0.81 20.19 1.87
N VAL A 112 -1.16 21.44 1.51
CA VAL A 112 -1.97 21.74 0.33
C VAL A 112 -1.23 21.36 -0.97
N ILE A 113 0.06 21.67 -1.09
CA ILE A 113 0.88 21.29 -2.25
C ILE A 113 1.03 19.77 -2.36
N LEU A 114 1.22 19.11 -1.24
CA LEU A 114 1.35 17.64 -1.19
C LEU A 114 0.07 16.90 -1.59
N PHE A 115 -1.10 17.52 -1.53
CA PHE A 115 -2.36 16.87 -1.89
C PHE A 115 -2.42 16.50 -3.39
N PRO A 116 -2.34 17.45 -4.36
CA PRO A 116 -2.30 17.10 -5.79
C PRO A 116 -1.04 16.31 -6.17
N PHE A 117 0.10 16.61 -5.54
CA PHE A 117 1.33 15.83 -5.74
C PHE A 117 1.10 14.33 -5.45
N ASN A 118 0.43 13.99 -4.35
CA ASN A 118 0.15 12.59 -3.99
C ASN A 118 -0.90 11.95 -4.91
N ILE A 119 -1.83 12.70 -5.48
CA ILE A 119 -2.75 12.17 -6.51
C ILE A 119 -1.95 11.67 -7.71
N VAL A 120 -0.98 12.46 -8.18
CA VAL A 120 -0.16 12.09 -9.35
C VAL A 120 0.82 10.98 -9.01
N LEU A 121 1.49 11.03 -7.84
CA LEU A 121 2.41 10.00 -7.39
C LEU A 121 1.72 8.63 -7.28
N ARG A 122 0.56 8.61 -6.61
CA ARG A 122 -0.26 7.40 -6.52
C ARG A 122 -0.73 6.92 -7.89
N GLY A 123 -1.15 7.85 -8.73
CA GLY A 123 -1.55 7.56 -10.12
C GLY A 123 -0.45 6.83 -10.87
N ALA A 124 0.78 7.36 -10.84
CA ALA A 124 1.94 6.75 -11.49
C ALA A 124 2.24 5.35 -10.92
N ALA A 125 2.26 5.21 -9.59
CA ALA A 125 2.51 3.94 -8.93
C ALA A 125 1.43 2.89 -9.25
N CYS A 126 0.14 3.27 -9.26
CA CYS A 126 -0.98 2.37 -9.58
C CYS A 126 -0.99 1.97 -11.05
N THR A 127 -0.78 2.93 -11.98
CA THR A 127 -0.75 2.64 -13.41
C THR A 127 0.40 1.69 -13.74
N TRP A 128 1.59 1.94 -13.19
CA TRP A 128 2.74 1.04 -13.33
C TRP A 128 2.43 -0.36 -12.78
N ASN A 129 1.89 -0.44 -11.56
CA ASN A 129 1.56 -1.71 -10.93
C ASN A 129 0.52 -2.50 -11.75
N ASP A 130 -0.55 -1.86 -12.25
CA ASP A 130 -1.57 -2.50 -13.07
C ASP A 130 -0.99 -3.00 -14.41
N THR A 131 0.00 -2.28 -14.96
CA THR A 131 0.68 -2.67 -16.19
C THR A 131 1.58 -3.88 -15.98
N VAL A 132 2.36 -3.89 -14.89
CA VAL A 132 3.25 -5.00 -14.55
C VAL A 132 2.46 -6.25 -14.14
N ASP A 133 1.39 -6.08 -13.36
CA ASP A 133 0.62 -7.18 -12.79
C ASP A 133 -0.52 -7.68 -13.70
N GLN A 134 -0.69 -7.16 -14.93
CA GLN A 134 -1.83 -7.44 -15.81
C GLN A 134 -2.16 -8.93 -15.95
N ASP A 135 -1.15 -9.81 -15.98
CA ASP A 135 -1.33 -11.26 -16.14
C ASP A 135 -1.85 -11.92 -14.87
N PHE A 136 -1.47 -11.44 -13.70
CA PHE A 136 -2.03 -11.85 -12.43
C PHE A 136 -3.45 -11.29 -12.25
N ASP A 137 -3.63 -10.00 -12.54
CA ASP A 137 -4.89 -9.30 -12.38
C ASP A 137 -6.03 -9.94 -13.19
N ARG A 138 -5.75 -10.50 -14.37
CA ARG A 138 -6.73 -11.26 -15.17
C ARG A 138 -7.26 -12.50 -14.46
N ARG A 139 -6.50 -13.10 -13.54
CA ARG A 139 -6.84 -14.33 -12.82
C ARG A 139 -7.48 -14.07 -11.46
N VAL A 140 -7.40 -12.84 -10.93
CA VAL A 140 -7.94 -12.44 -9.64
C VAL A 140 -9.29 -11.77 -9.84
N ALA A 141 -10.35 -12.32 -9.25
CA ALA A 141 -11.74 -11.87 -9.46
C ALA A 141 -11.94 -10.37 -9.23
N ARG A 142 -11.38 -9.82 -8.16
CA ARG A 142 -11.45 -8.40 -7.80
C ARG A 142 -10.69 -7.50 -8.78
N CYS A 143 -9.61 -8.00 -9.40
CA CYS A 143 -8.67 -7.22 -10.19
C CYS A 143 -8.90 -7.33 -11.70
N ARG A 144 -9.59 -8.37 -12.20
CA ARG A 144 -9.81 -8.63 -13.64
C ARG A 144 -10.52 -7.50 -14.39
N HIS A 145 -11.21 -6.62 -13.66
CA HIS A 145 -11.94 -5.48 -14.23
C HIS A 145 -11.07 -4.22 -14.39
N ARG A 146 -9.80 -4.26 -13.94
CA ARG A 146 -8.86 -3.14 -14.12
C ARG A 146 -8.65 -2.84 -15.59
N PRO A 147 -8.46 -1.55 -15.99
CA PRO A 147 -8.40 -1.14 -17.40
C PRO A 147 -7.37 -1.91 -18.23
N VAL A 148 -6.16 -2.13 -17.72
CA VAL A 148 -5.10 -2.87 -18.44
C VAL A 148 -5.41 -4.39 -18.46
N ALA A 149 -5.84 -4.96 -17.33
CA ALA A 149 -6.14 -6.38 -17.23
C ALA A 149 -7.24 -6.82 -18.20
N ARG A 150 -8.32 -6.03 -18.33
CA ARG A 150 -9.44 -6.31 -19.28
C ARG A 150 -9.17 -5.87 -20.71
N GLY A 151 -8.01 -5.27 -20.99
CA GLY A 151 -7.64 -4.81 -22.34
C GLY A 151 -8.31 -3.51 -22.79
N ALA A 152 -8.97 -2.76 -21.88
CA ALA A 152 -9.56 -1.46 -22.21
C ALA A 152 -8.50 -0.37 -22.45
N VAL A 153 -7.33 -0.51 -21.85
CA VAL A 153 -6.14 0.32 -22.12
C VAL A 153 -5.01 -0.62 -22.53
N SER A 154 -4.34 -0.31 -23.62
CA SER A 154 -3.19 -1.10 -24.06
C SER A 154 -2.00 -0.92 -23.11
N THR A 155 -1.15 -1.93 -23.03
CA THR A 155 0.09 -1.90 -22.22
C THR A 155 0.96 -0.70 -22.59
N SER A 156 1.10 -0.41 -23.90
CA SER A 156 1.88 0.73 -24.38
C SER A 156 1.28 2.08 -23.95
N ALA A 157 -0.06 2.21 -24.04
CA ALA A 157 -0.75 3.43 -23.57
C ALA A 157 -0.60 3.62 -22.06
N ALA A 158 -0.64 2.54 -21.28
CA ALA A 158 -0.42 2.60 -19.83
C ALA A 158 1.02 3.00 -19.50
N HIS A 159 2.03 2.49 -20.21
CA HIS A 159 3.42 2.93 -20.03
C HIS A 159 3.60 4.41 -20.40
N LEU A 160 3.02 4.86 -21.52
CA LEU A 160 3.06 6.27 -21.91
C LEU A 160 2.40 7.16 -20.87
N PHE A 161 1.26 6.73 -20.32
CA PHE A 161 0.57 7.46 -19.26
C PHE A 161 1.38 7.49 -17.94
N THR A 162 2.06 6.41 -17.59
CA THR A 162 3.00 6.39 -16.46
C THR A 162 4.13 7.40 -16.68
N ALA A 163 4.74 7.40 -17.87
CA ALA A 163 5.80 8.36 -18.22
C ALA A 163 5.31 9.81 -18.15
N PHE A 164 4.10 10.09 -18.63
CA PHE A 164 3.47 11.41 -18.51
C PHE A 164 3.30 11.83 -17.04
N GLN A 165 2.79 10.94 -16.18
CA GLN A 165 2.62 11.22 -14.76
C GLN A 165 3.98 11.46 -14.06
N LEU A 166 5.03 10.73 -14.43
CA LEU A 166 6.38 10.96 -13.92
C LEU A 166 6.93 12.32 -14.39
N ALA A 167 6.67 12.74 -15.63
CA ALA A 167 7.02 14.08 -16.09
C ALA A 167 6.29 15.18 -15.32
N VAL A 168 4.99 14.98 -15.00
CA VAL A 168 4.23 15.89 -14.14
C VAL A 168 4.83 15.94 -12.73
N LEU A 169 5.23 14.81 -12.15
CA LEU A 169 5.93 14.79 -10.85
C LEU A 169 7.26 15.54 -10.89
N CYS A 170 8.04 15.39 -11.96
CA CYS A 170 9.28 16.18 -12.15
C CYS A 170 8.99 17.68 -12.21
N ALA A 171 7.90 18.09 -12.87
CA ALA A 171 7.48 19.50 -12.89
C ALA A 171 7.09 19.98 -11.49
N PHE A 172 6.30 19.20 -10.72
CA PHE A 172 6.02 19.52 -9.32
C PHE A 172 7.29 19.67 -8.49
N MET A 173 8.25 18.75 -8.66
CA MET A 173 9.53 18.81 -7.96
C MET A 173 10.28 20.12 -8.27
N ALA A 174 10.36 20.49 -9.54
CA ALA A 174 11.08 21.68 -9.98
C ALA A 174 10.43 23.00 -9.54
N LEU A 175 9.09 23.02 -9.47
CA LEU A 175 8.32 24.24 -9.20
C LEU A 175 8.00 24.46 -7.72
N CYS A 176 7.81 23.38 -6.94
CA CYS A 176 7.22 23.47 -5.61
C CYS A 176 8.13 23.02 -4.48
N PHE A 177 9.26 22.33 -4.78
CA PHE A 177 10.09 21.73 -3.74
C PHE A 177 11.56 22.12 -3.87
N PRO A 178 12.31 22.22 -2.75
CA PRO A 178 13.76 22.38 -2.77
C PRO A 178 14.46 21.23 -3.52
N LEU A 179 15.58 21.51 -4.17
CA LEU A 179 16.38 20.49 -4.88
C LEU A 179 16.79 19.31 -3.97
N ALA A 180 16.96 19.57 -2.68
CA ALA A 180 17.24 18.54 -1.67
C ALA A 180 16.19 17.40 -1.62
N CYS A 181 14.95 17.64 -2.08
CA CYS A 181 13.92 16.63 -2.17
C CYS A 181 14.13 15.64 -3.33
N ALA A 182 14.88 16.01 -4.37
CA ALA A 182 15.02 15.22 -5.59
C ALA A 182 15.60 13.80 -5.35
N PRO A 183 16.67 13.59 -4.58
CA PRO A 183 17.17 12.25 -4.30
C PRO A 183 16.16 11.39 -3.53
N HIS A 184 15.40 11.97 -2.62
CA HIS A 184 14.37 11.24 -1.87
C HIS A 184 13.22 10.84 -2.79
N MET A 185 12.80 11.71 -3.71
CA MET A 185 11.77 11.39 -4.69
C MET A 185 12.23 10.28 -5.64
N LEU A 186 13.47 10.31 -6.08
CA LEU A 186 14.04 9.25 -6.92
C LEU A 186 13.98 7.89 -6.20
N VAL A 187 14.38 7.83 -4.93
CA VAL A 187 14.30 6.60 -4.12
C VAL A 187 12.86 6.11 -4.01
N ILE A 188 11.89 6.98 -3.74
CA ILE A 188 10.46 6.64 -3.61
C ILE A 188 9.95 6.04 -4.93
N VAL A 189 10.22 6.69 -6.07
CA VAL A 189 9.76 6.22 -7.39
C VAL A 189 10.39 4.87 -7.75
N LEU A 190 11.70 4.72 -7.54
CA LEU A 190 12.39 3.45 -7.81
C LEU A 190 11.85 2.31 -6.95
N LEU A 191 11.59 2.55 -5.68
CA LEU A 191 11.05 1.53 -4.77
C LEU A 191 9.62 1.14 -5.12
N PHE A 192 8.75 2.07 -5.53
CA PHE A 192 7.43 1.72 -6.08
C PHE A 192 7.54 0.92 -7.38
N GLY A 193 8.52 1.26 -8.22
CA GLY A 193 8.81 0.50 -9.44
C GLY A 193 9.23 -0.95 -9.14
N ILE A 194 10.12 -1.14 -8.17
CA ILE A 194 10.61 -2.45 -7.73
C ILE A 194 9.48 -3.26 -7.05
N TYR A 195 8.66 -2.61 -6.21
CA TYR A 195 7.57 -3.28 -5.50
C TYR A 195 6.65 -4.06 -6.42
N ALA A 196 6.27 -3.49 -7.57
CA ALA A 196 5.41 -4.16 -8.54
C ALA A 196 5.96 -5.52 -9.01
N LEU A 197 7.28 -5.69 -9.02
CA LEU A 197 7.95 -6.94 -9.43
C LEU A 197 8.04 -7.96 -8.28
N MET A 198 7.93 -7.52 -7.03
CA MET A 198 8.22 -8.36 -5.86
C MET A 198 7.24 -9.51 -5.66
N LYS A 199 6.01 -9.38 -6.11
CA LYS A 199 4.99 -10.45 -6.08
C LYS A 199 5.42 -11.72 -6.85
N ARG A 200 6.38 -11.59 -7.77
CA ARG A 200 6.95 -12.72 -8.52
C ARG A 200 8.12 -13.36 -7.80
N VAL A 201 8.84 -12.58 -7.00
CA VAL A 201 10.15 -12.93 -6.45
C VAL A 201 10.04 -13.43 -5.01
N THR A 202 9.29 -12.72 -4.15
CA THR A 202 9.29 -12.95 -2.71
C THR A 202 7.89 -13.01 -2.10
N TYR A 203 7.76 -13.72 -0.98
CA TYR A 203 6.54 -13.69 -0.15
C TYR A 203 6.43 -12.46 0.75
N TYR A 204 7.37 -11.51 0.66
CA TYR A 204 7.45 -10.31 1.50
C TYR A 204 7.36 -9.00 0.70
N PRO A 205 6.50 -8.88 -0.33
CA PRO A 205 6.38 -7.64 -1.10
C PRO A 205 5.93 -6.47 -0.21
N GLN A 206 5.16 -6.72 0.85
CA GLN A 206 4.68 -5.73 1.79
C GLN A 206 5.82 -4.98 2.50
N VAL A 207 6.93 -5.65 2.79
CA VAL A 207 8.11 -5.02 3.39
C VAL A 207 8.73 -4.03 2.41
N VAL A 208 8.84 -4.42 1.13
CA VAL A 208 9.37 -3.55 0.08
C VAL A 208 8.45 -2.33 -0.12
N LEU A 209 7.12 -2.52 -0.06
CA LEU A 209 6.13 -1.44 -0.12
C LEU A 209 6.24 -0.48 1.07
N GLY A 210 6.52 -1.00 2.26
CA GLY A 210 6.66 -0.18 3.47
C GLY A 210 7.78 0.85 3.39
N ILE A 211 8.86 0.55 2.66
CA ILE A 211 10.03 1.43 2.57
C ILE A 211 9.70 2.77 1.89
N PRO A 212 9.10 2.84 0.67
CA PRO A 212 8.79 4.13 0.04
C PRO A 212 7.77 4.95 0.82
N PHE A 213 6.79 4.32 1.48
CA PHE A 213 5.86 5.05 2.35
C PHE A 213 6.57 5.64 3.57
N ALA A 214 7.46 4.89 4.21
CA ALA A 214 8.24 5.39 5.33
C ALA A 214 9.28 6.45 4.90
N TRP A 215 9.83 6.35 3.69
CA TRP A 215 10.83 7.28 3.15
C TRP A 215 10.33 8.72 3.04
N THR A 216 9.01 8.90 3.04
CA THR A 216 8.36 10.22 3.03
C THR A 216 8.78 11.11 4.20
N VAL A 217 9.19 10.53 5.33
CA VAL A 217 9.72 11.28 6.48
C VAL A 217 10.96 12.08 6.07
N PHE A 218 11.88 11.46 5.33
CA PHE A 218 13.10 12.11 4.85
C PHE A 218 12.80 13.15 3.77
N PHE A 219 11.87 12.85 2.87
CA PHE A 219 11.38 13.82 1.88
C PHE A 219 10.82 15.07 2.57
N CYS A 220 10.02 14.92 3.61
CA CYS A 220 9.40 16.05 4.32
C CYS A 220 10.42 16.86 5.12
N VAL A 221 11.43 16.22 5.71
CA VAL A 221 12.55 16.91 6.37
C VAL A 221 13.30 17.78 5.35
N ALA A 222 13.59 17.23 4.16
CA ALA A 222 14.23 17.97 3.07
C ALA A 222 13.35 19.11 2.52
N ALA A 223 12.03 18.89 2.42
CA ALA A 223 11.07 19.88 1.93
C ALA A 223 10.97 21.14 2.81
N LEU A 224 11.24 20.98 4.10
CA LEU A 224 11.29 22.09 5.06
C LEU A 224 12.69 22.72 5.21
N GLY A 225 13.63 22.38 4.31
CA GLY A 225 14.98 22.96 4.29
C GLY A 225 15.82 22.59 5.51
N LYS A 226 15.51 21.47 6.17
CA LYS A 226 16.24 21.00 7.36
C LYS A 226 17.45 20.14 6.94
N GLU A 227 18.36 19.91 7.90
CA GLU A 227 19.64 19.21 7.67
C GLU A 227 19.50 17.94 6.83
N PRO A 228 20.49 17.65 5.96
CA PRO A 228 20.43 16.51 5.07
C PRO A 228 20.30 15.20 5.86
N PHE A 229 19.36 14.34 5.46
CA PHE A 229 19.16 12.98 5.96
C PHE A 229 20.48 12.17 6.09
N LEU A 230 21.37 12.30 5.14
CA LEU A 230 22.67 11.62 5.16
C LEU A 230 23.53 12.03 6.35
N PHE A 231 23.42 13.28 6.81
CA PHE A 231 24.11 13.73 8.01
C PHE A 231 23.54 13.05 9.28
N SER A 232 22.23 12.98 9.40
CA SER A 232 21.59 12.32 10.55
C SER A 232 21.85 10.82 10.61
N ILE A 233 21.90 10.12 9.47
CA ILE A 233 22.27 8.69 9.44
C ILE A 233 23.77 8.51 9.67
N SER A 234 24.63 9.34 9.07
CA SER A 234 26.08 9.21 9.30
C SER A 234 26.45 9.37 10.76
N THR A 235 25.81 10.29 11.51
CA THR A 235 26.05 10.47 12.95
C THR A 235 25.58 9.27 13.79
N VAL A 236 24.54 8.56 13.35
CA VAL A 236 24.05 7.34 14.02
C VAL A 236 24.93 6.13 13.70
N LEU A 237 25.31 5.95 12.41
CA LEU A 237 26.07 4.79 11.97
C LEU A 237 27.59 4.92 12.23
N PHE A 238 28.11 6.14 12.22
CA PHE A 238 29.54 6.44 12.40
C PHE A 238 29.77 7.48 13.50
N PRO A 239 29.55 7.13 14.77
CA PRO A 239 29.62 8.08 15.88
C PRO A 239 30.99 8.72 16.13
N GLY A 240 32.05 8.30 15.39
CA GLY A 240 33.42 8.80 15.51
C GLY A 240 33.84 9.89 14.54
N SER A 241 33.01 10.28 13.55
CA SER A 241 33.45 11.08 12.40
C SER A 241 33.34 12.62 12.54
N ALA A 242 32.91 13.17 13.68
CA ALA A 242 32.74 14.61 13.88
C ALA A 242 33.79 15.21 14.81
N VAL A 243 34.19 16.45 14.50
CA VAL A 243 35.21 17.23 15.24
C VAL A 243 34.77 17.51 16.70
N GLU A 244 35.69 17.41 17.63
CA GLU A 244 35.48 17.43 19.11
C GLU A 244 34.80 18.67 19.70
N ASP A 245 34.71 19.77 18.96
CA ASP A 245 34.33 21.10 19.49
C ASP A 245 32.81 21.33 19.64
N GLN A 246 31.95 20.31 19.32
CA GLN A 246 30.48 20.44 19.34
C GLN A 246 29.75 19.27 20.03
N GLN A 247 30.20 18.85 21.18
CA GLN A 247 29.63 17.67 21.88
C GLN A 247 28.12 17.78 22.14
N GLY A 248 27.57 18.95 22.47
CA GLY A 248 26.14 19.16 22.69
C GLY A 248 25.33 19.04 21.40
N ALA A 249 25.73 19.77 20.33
CA ALA A 249 25.06 19.72 19.04
C ALA A 249 25.09 18.31 18.41
N ARG A 250 26.15 17.54 18.69
CA ARG A 250 26.28 16.14 18.26
C ARG A 250 25.32 15.20 18.99
N ALA A 251 25.13 15.37 20.31
CA ALA A 251 24.20 14.57 21.07
C ALA A 251 22.76 14.78 20.57
N ASP A 252 22.38 16.03 20.29
CA ASP A 252 21.07 16.40 19.75
C ASP A 252 20.87 15.84 18.32
N ALA A 253 21.86 15.98 17.42
CA ALA A 253 21.80 15.40 16.07
C ALA A 253 21.67 13.87 16.11
N THR A 254 22.36 13.20 17.05
CA THR A 254 22.24 11.75 17.23
C THR A 254 20.86 11.36 17.75
N ALA A 255 20.29 12.10 18.69
CA ALA A 255 18.93 11.87 19.20
C ALA A 255 17.88 12.06 18.08
N GLN A 256 17.98 13.14 17.30
CA GLN A 256 17.12 13.37 16.13
C GLN A 256 17.23 12.27 15.09
N GLY A 257 18.44 11.80 14.77
CA GLY A 257 18.66 10.68 13.86
C GLY A 257 17.99 9.39 14.35
N LYS A 258 18.12 9.07 15.64
CA LYS A 258 17.45 7.91 16.26
C LYS A 258 15.93 8.06 16.23
N ALA A 259 15.39 9.25 16.51
CA ALA A 259 13.96 9.53 16.42
C ALA A 259 13.44 9.33 14.99
N THR A 260 14.16 9.85 13.98
CA THR A 260 13.80 9.73 12.58
C THR A 260 13.80 8.27 12.12
N LEU A 261 14.82 7.49 12.48
CA LEU A 261 14.88 6.06 12.17
C LEU A 261 13.79 5.26 12.87
N ALA A 262 13.44 5.61 14.11
CA ALA A 262 12.34 4.97 14.83
C ALA A 262 10.99 5.24 14.13
N LEU A 263 10.73 6.49 13.71
CA LEU A 263 9.53 6.84 12.96
C LEU A 263 9.49 6.16 11.58
N PHE A 264 10.63 6.10 10.89
CA PHE A 264 10.78 5.38 9.63
C PHE A 264 10.41 3.89 9.80
N GLY A 265 10.99 3.22 10.80
CA GLY A 265 10.66 1.84 11.11
C GLY A 265 9.19 1.62 11.48
N ALA A 266 8.62 2.51 12.30
CA ALA A 266 7.20 2.46 12.67
C ALA A 266 6.27 2.54 11.44
N ASN A 267 6.57 3.40 10.47
CA ASN A 267 5.80 3.51 9.23
C ASN A 267 5.93 2.27 8.33
N ILE A 268 7.11 1.64 8.27
CA ILE A 268 7.28 0.35 7.57
C ILE A 268 6.36 -0.69 8.19
N LEU A 269 6.41 -0.86 9.52
CA LEU A 269 5.61 -1.86 10.22
C LEU A 269 4.12 -1.62 10.06
N TRP A 270 3.68 -0.36 10.09
CA TRP A 270 2.29 0.00 9.81
C TRP A 270 1.87 -0.43 8.41
N THR A 271 2.69 -0.10 7.39
CA THR A 271 2.42 -0.48 6.00
C THR A 271 2.36 -1.99 5.83
N VAL A 272 3.32 -2.72 6.39
CA VAL A 272 3.33 -4.19 6.34
C VAL A 272 2.06 -4.77 6.97
N THR A 273 1.61 -4.23 8.09
CA THR A 273 0.41 -4.69 8.77
C THR A 273 -0.83 -4.47 7.91
N TYR A 274 -1.06 -3.22 7.46
CA TYR A 274 -2.30 -2.94 6.74
C TYR A 274 -2.34 -3.58 5.35
N ASP A 275 -1.22 -3.65 4.64
CA ASP A 275 -1.21 -4.25 3.31
C ASP A 275 -1.29 -5.79 3.38
N THR A 276 -0.78 -6.41 4.43
CA THR A 276 -0.95 -7.85 4.65
C THR A 276 -2.42 -8.19 4.91
N ILE A 277 -3.11 -7.44 5.76
CA ILE A 277 -4.55 -7.64 6.02
C ILE A 277 -5.36 -7.35 4.75
N TYR A 278 -5.05 -6.27 4.04
CA TYR A 278 -5.70 -5.93 2.76
C TYR A 278 -5.56 -7.05 1.71
N ALA A 279 -4.38 -7.66 1.62
CA ALA A 279 -4.11 -8.74 0.67
C ALA A 279 -4.89 -10.04 0.97
N HIS A 280 -5.47 -10.19 2.17
CA HIS A 280 -6.35 -11.32 2.48
C HIS A 280 -7.61 -11.38 1.62
N GLN A 281 -8.04 -10.26 1.03
CA GLN A 281 -9.18 -10.22 0.13
C GLN A 281 -9.01 -11.14 -1.09
N ASP A 282 -7.76 -11.32 -1.53
CA ASP A 282 -7.44 -12.03 -2.77
C ASP A 282 -6.73 -13.37 -2.52
N VAL A 283 -6.53 -13.81 -1.27
CA VAL A 283 -5.69 -14.98 -0.92
C VAL A 283 -6.07 -16.25 -1.69
N ALA A 284 -7.35 -16.50 -1.91
CA ALA A 284 -7.80 -17.69 -2.63
C ALA A 284 -7.41 -17.64 -4.11
N ASP A 285 -7.59 -16.49 -4.76
CA ASP A 285 -7.28 -16.27 -6.17
C ASP A 285 -5.76 -16.15 -6.37
N ASP A 286 -5.06 -15.44 -5.47
CA ASP A 286 -3.61 -15.25 -5.48
C ASP A 286 -2.85 -16.58 -5.43
N ALA A 287 -3.35 -17.53 -4.63
CA ALA A 287 -2.77 -18.88 -4.55
C ALA A 287 -2.84 -19.59 -5.91
N GLN A 288 -3.95 -19.46 -6.63
CA GLN A 288 -4.15 -20.06 -7.94
C GLN A 288 -3.38 -19.31 -9.05
N ALA A 289 -3.28 -17.99 -8.93
CA ALA A 289 -2.57 -17.15 -9.88
C ALA A 289 -1.04 -17.25 -9.76
N GLY A 290 -0.52 -17.82 -8.65
CA GLY A 290 0.92 -17.91 -8.38
C GLY A 290 1.54 -16.61 -7.85
N VAL A 291 0.71 -15.71 -7.32
CA VAL A 291 1.14 -14.48 -6.64
C VAL A 291 1.77 -14.83 -5.30
N LYS A 292 2.87 -14.17 -4.95
CA LYS A 292 3.50 -14.31 -3.64
C LYS A 292 3.16 -13.12 -2.75
N SER A 293 2.70 -13.38 -1.53
CA SER A 293 2.38 -12.34 -0.53
C SER A 293 2.53 -12.83 0.90
N MET A 294 2.66 -11.89 1.85
CA MET A 294 2.66 -12.23 3.28
C MET A 294 1.30 -12.81 3.71
N ALA A 295 0.19 -12.36 3.11
CA ALA A 295 -1.12 -12.91 3.35
C ALA A 295 -1.20 -14.43 3.04
N LEU A 296 -0.59 -14.87 1.94
CA LEU A 296 -0.45 -16.29 1.62
C LEU A 296 0.49 -17.03 2.59
N ARG A 297 1.64 -16.42 2.91
CA ARG A 297 2.67 -17.03 3.76
C ARG A 297 2.17 -17.26 5.18
N PHE A 298 1.42 -16.30 5.72
CA PHE A 298 0.94 -16.29 7.11
C PHE A 298 -0.58 -16.49 7.22
N ARG A 299 -1.21 -17.10 6.21
CA ARG A 299 -2.67 -17.21 6.07
C ARG A 299 -3.41 -17.51 7.39
N HIS A 300 -2.91 -18.45 8.18
CA HIS A 300 -3.54 -18.88 9.43
C HIS A 300 -3.00 -18.16 10.68
N SER A 301 -1.97 -17.33 10.54
CA SER A 301 -1.33 -16.63 11.65
C SER A 301 -1.23 -15.12 11.44
N THR A 302 -1.99 -14.56 10.50
CA THR A 302 -1.92 -13.13 10.17
C THR A 302 -2.30 -12.24 11.34
N LYS A 303 -3.29 -12.60 12.16
CA LYS A 303 -3.61 -11.83 13.38
C LYS A 303 -2.45 -11.80 14.38
N ALA A 304 -1.79 -12.94 14.59
CA ALA A 304 -0.60 -13.01 15.47
C ALA A 304 0.55 -12.18 14.90
N LEU A 305 0.81 -12.28 13.60
CA LEU A 305 1.81 -11.46 12.91
C LEU A 305 1.49 -9.96 13.05
N ALA A 306 0.26 -9.55 12.75
CA ALA A 306 -0.21 -8.17 12.85
C ALA A 306 -0.05 -7.63 14.29
N SER A 307 -0.34 -8.45 15.30
CA SER A 307 -0.15 -8.10 16.71
C SER A 307 1.33 -7.86 17.06
N ILE A 308 2.22 -8.74 16.60
CA ILE A 308 3.68 -8.61 16.82
C ILE A 308 4.21 -7.34 16.13
N LEU A 309 3.82 -7.13 14.86
CA LEU A 309 4.22 -5.93 14.09
C LEU A 309 3.70 -4.65 14.75
N THR A 310 2.45 -4.66 15.25
CA THR A 310 1.87 -3.53 15.97
C THR A 310 2.59 -3.25 17.29
N MET A 311 2.91 -4.28 18.07
CA MET A 311 3.70 -4.08 19.30
C MET A 311 5.07 -3.45 19.00
N ALA A 312 5.75 -3.92 17.97
CA ALA A 312 7.01 -3.33 17.53
C ALA A 312 6.83 -1.89 17.03
N GLN A 313 5.76 -1.61 16.27
CA GLN A 313 5.40 -0.26 15.81
C GLN A 313 5.18 0.69 16.97
N VAL A 314 4.40 0.29 17.97
CA VAL A 314 4.12 1.09 19.19
C VAL A 314 5.41 1.35 19.96
N GLY A 315 6.28 0.34 20.09
CA GLY A 315 7.60 0.50 20.69
C GLY A 315 8.48 1.52 19.95
N LEU A 316 8.50 1.47 18.62
CA LEU A 316 9.22 2.44 17.78
C LEU A 316 8.63 3.85 17.89
N LEU A 317 7.31 4.00 17.95
CA LEU A 317 6.67 5.30 18.19
C LEU A 317 7.05 5.85 19.57
N ALA A 318 7.10 5.01 20.61
CA ALA A 318 7.56 5.42 21.94
C ALA A 318 9.02 5.87 21.91
N LEU A 319 9.91 5.12 21.26
CA LEU A 319 11.32 5.50 21.08
C LEU A 319 11.45 6.81 20.29
N CYS A 320 10.67 6.99 19.23
CA CYS A 320 10.62 8.24 18.48
C CYS A 320 10.28 9.41 19.41
N GLY A 321 9.23 9.29 20.23
CA GLY A 321 8.82 10.31 21.17
C GLY A 321 9.88 10.62 22.22
N MET A 322 10.55 9.61 22.74
CA MET A 322 11.63 9.77 23.72
C MET A 322 12.82 10.53 23.12
N TYR A 323 13.30 10.13 21.94
CA TYR A 323 14.45 10.77 21.30
C TYR A 323 14.13 12.17 20.74
N ALA A 324 12.89 12.40 20.29
CA ALA A 324 12.44 13.72 19.82
C ALA A 324 12.02 14.66 20.95
N GLY A 325 11.98 14.19 22.21
CA GLY A 325 11.53 14.98 23.35
C GLY A 325 10.06 15.39 23.27
N PHE A 326 9.18 14.50 22.79
CA PHE A 326 7.73 14.74 22.79
C PHE A 326 7.15 14.72 24.20
N GLY A 327 6.11 15.53 24.44
CA GLY A 327 5.43 15.61 25.73
C GLY A 327 4.44 14.48 25.99
N THR A 328 3.86 14.46 27.20
CA THR A 328 2.93 13.43 27.68
C THR A 328 1.74 13.20 26.74
N LEU A 329 1.21 14.26 26.11
CA LEU A 329 0.10 14.16 25.17
C LEU A 329 0.43 13.27 23.96
N TYR A 330 1.67 13.27 23.49
CA TYR A 330 2.09 12.35 22.42
C TYR A 330 2.05 10.90 22.89
N PHE A 331 2.55 10.61 24.09
CA PHE A 331 2.57 9.23 24.60
C PHE A 331 1.15 8.70 24.86
N ILE A 332 0.26 9.52 25.43
CA ILE A 332 -1.13 9.11 25.64
C ILE A 332 -1.89 9.04 24.32
N GLY A 333 -1.85 10.09 23.52
CA GLY A 333 -2.68 10.23 22.30
C GLY A 333 -2.15 9.41 21.12
N THR A 334 -0.85 9.50 20.81
CA THR A 334 -0.26 8.79 19.68
C THR A 334 0.10 7.36 20.04
N VAL A 335 0.97 7.16 21.05
CA VAL A 335 1.47 5.82 21.37
C VAL A 335 0.34 4.96 21.95
N GLY A 336 -0.37 5.46 22.96
CA GLY A 336 -1.51 4.78 23.58
C GLY A 336 -2.69 4.65 22.63
N GLY A 337 -3.02 5.72 21.90
CA GLY A 337 -4.11 5.72 20.92
C GLY A 337 -3.90 4.70 19.79
N VAL A 338 -2.69 4.63 19.20
CA VAL A 338 -2.35 3.62 18.19
C VAL A 338 -2.42 2.21 18.77
N ALA A 339 -1.87 2.01 19.99
CA ALA A 339 -1.90 0.70 20.64
C ALA A 339 -3.33 0.18 20.84
N VAL A 340 -4.21 1.00 21.39
CA VAL A 340 -5.61 0.63 21.65
C VAL A 340 -6.39 0.44 20.34
N ALA A 341 -6.26 1.38 19.40
CA ALA A 341 -6.99 1.32 18.15
C ALA A 341 -6.57 0.10 17.29
N MET A 342 -5.26 -0.14 17.15
CA MET A 342 -4.78 -1.30 16.39
C MET A 342 -5.14 -2.62 17.07
N ALA A 343 -5.09 -2.69 18.41
CA ALA A 343 -5.54 -3.89 19.15
C ALA A 343 -7.01 -4.17 18.87
N TYR A 344 -7.88 -3.16 18.93
CA TYR A 344 -9.29 -3.26 18.61
C TYR A 344 -9.51 -3.73 17.17
N TYR A 345 -8.89 -3.07 16.20
CA TYR A 345 -9.07 -3.41 14.78
C TYR A 345 -8.55 -4.81 14.43
N ILE A 346 -7.41 -5.26 15.00
CA ILE A 346 -6.89 -6.62 14.79
C ILE A 346 -7.82 -7.68 15.43
N TYR A 347 -8.42 -7.35 16.57
CA TYR A 347 -9.40 -8.22 17.20
C TYR A 347 -10.65 -8.36 16.32
N ASP A 348 -11.22 -7.25 15.86
CA ASP A 348 -12.50 -7.17 15.16
C ASP A 348 -12.46 -7.77 13.75
N VAL A 349 -11.35 -7.62 13.01
CA VAL A 349 -11.25 -8.10 11.63
C VAL A 349 -11.48 -9.60 11.50
N ASN A 350 -12.32 -10.00 10.53
CA ASN A 350 -12.47 -11.40 10.14
C ASN A 350 -11.66 -11.69 8.87
N MET A 351 -10.57 -12.47 9.00
CA MET A 351 -9.65 -12.79 7.91
C MET A 351 -10.25 -13.71 6.85
N ASP A 352 -11.33 -14.43 7.17
CA ASP A 352 -12.00 -15.33 6.24
C ASP A 352 -13.01 -14.60 5.34
N LEU A 353 -13.33 -13.33 5.66
CA LEU A 353 -14.26 -12.50 4.91
C LEU A 353 -13.50 -11.38 4.15
N PRO A 354 -13.40 -11.44 2.81
CA PRO A 354 -12.74 -10.41 2.01
C PRO A 354 -13.25 -8.99 2.28
N GLU A 355 -14.56 -8.84 2.47
CA GLU A 355 -15.20 -7.55 2.78
C GLU A 355 -14.72 -6.98 4.12
N SER A 356 -14.56 -7.82 5.14
CA SER A 356 -14.04 -7.40 6.45
C SER A 356 -12.63 -6.86 6.34
N CYS A 357 -11.76 -7.52 5.56
CA CYS A 357 -10.40 -7.05 5.31
C CYS A 357 -10.38 -5.72 4.51
N GLY A 358 -11.31 -5.55 3.57
CA GLY A 358 -11.47 -4.31 2.81
C GLY A 358 -11.94 -3.13 3.68
N THR A 359 -12.95 -3.33 4.52
CA THR A 359 -13.46 -2.35 5.48
C THR A 359 -12.38 -1.98 6.48
N TRP A 360 -11.68 -2.97 7.03
CA TRP A 360 -10.55 -2.75 7.93
C TRP A 360 -9.47 -1.85 7.30
N PHE A 361 -9.12 -2.09 6.04
CA PHE A 361 -8.16 -1.25 5.31
C PHE A 361 -8.63 0.20 5.18
N HIS A 362 -9.93 0.42 4.99
CA HIS A 362 -10.49 1.76 4.93
C HIS A 362 -10.44 2.45 6.31
N ASP A 363 -10.83 1.75 7.36
CA ASP A 363 -11.07 2.35 8.67
C ASP A 363 -9.78 2.61 9.45
N GLN A 364 -8.74 1.79 9.24
CA GLN A 364 -7.47 1.97 9.92
C GLN A 364 -6.78 3.32 9.62
N PHE A 365 -7.13 4.01 8.53
CA PHE A 365 -6.58 5.34 8.23
C PHE A 365 -7.11 6.43 9.18
N TRP A 366 -8.24 6.21 9.83
CA TRP A 366 -8.73 7.09 10.91
C TRP A 366 -7.78 7.10 12.10
N ILE A 367 -7.05 6.00 12.36
CA ILE A 367 -6.00 5.95 13.39
C ILE A 367 -4.89 6.96 13.06
N GLY A 368 -4.45 7.00 11.80
CA GLY A 368 -3.48 8.00 11.34
C GLY A 368 -3.98 9.43 11.54
N LEU A 369 -5.29 9.67 11.40
CA LEU A 369 -5.91 10.97 11.64
C LEU A 369 -5.94 11.33 13.13
N VAL A 370 -6.19 10.36 14.02
CA VAL A 370 -6.14 10.57 15.48
C VAL A 370 -4.73 10.93 15.92
N CYS A 371 -3.71 10.25 15.42
CA CYS A 371 -2.31 10.62 15.61
C CYS A 371 -2.04 12.08 15.21
N LYS A 372 -2.62 12.50 14.07
CA LYS A 372 -2.52 13.86 13.53
C LYS A 372 -3.19 14.91 14.42
N ILE A 373 -4.35 14.60 14.99
CA ILE A 373 -5.08 15.49 15.91
C ILE A 373 -4.26 15.67 17.20
N CYS A 374 -3.70 14.59 17.75
CA CYS A 374 -2.84 14.68 18.93
C CYS A 374 -1.56 15.49 18.67
N CYS A 375 -0.95 15.36 17.48
CA CYS A 375 0.15 16.23 17.05
C CYS A 375 -0.29 17.70 16.91
N LYS A 376 -1.53 17.97 16.45
CA LYS A 376 -2.06 19.32 16.32
C LYS A 376 -2.29 20.00 17.66
N PHE A 377 -2.79 19.29 18.68
CA PHE A 377 -2.92 19.80 20.03
C PHE A 377 -1.56 20.16 20.64
N TYR A 378 -0.51 19.46 20.26
CA TYR A 378 0.85 19.81 20.67
C TYR A 378 1.33 21.12 20.00
N ILE A 379 1.01 21.36 18.73
CA ILE A 379 1.32 22.62 18.04
C ILE A 379 0.56 23.80 18.67
N VAL A 380 -0.69 23.58 19.08
CA VAL A 380 -1.49 24.60 19.79
C VAL A 380 -0.92 24.88 21.18
N GLY A 381 -0.38 23.87 21.86
CA GLY A 381 0.32 24.04 23.16
C GLY A 381 1.70 24.70 23.05
N LEU A 382 2.27 24.81 21.84
CA LEU A 382 3.50 25.59 21.55
C LEU A 382 3.20 27.07 21.25
N LEU A 383 1.94 27.41 20.98
CA LEU A 383 1.48 28.78 20.68
C LEU A 383 0.82 29.45 21.88
N GLY A 384 0.67 28.81 23.02
CA GLY A 384 0.25 29.28 24.32
C GLY A 384 1.33 29.10 25.37
#